data_5ba4ffc504c0c16837046c5157d323a2
#
_entry.id   5ba4ffc504c0c16837046c5157d323a2
#
_cell.length_a   1.000
_cell.length_b   1.000
_cell.length_c   1.000
_cell.angle_alpha   90.00
_cell.angle_beta   90.00
_cell.angle_gamma   90.00
#
_symmetry.space_group_name_H-M   'P 1'
#
loop_
_entity.id
_entity.type
_entity.pdbx_description
1 polymer ?
#
loop_
_entity_poly.entity_id
_entity_poly.type
_entity_poly.pdbx_seq_one_letter_code
_entity_poly.pdbx_strand_id
1 'polypeptide(L)'
;MLVNLKNQFIILFFFIFSIFSCGKEDTTIPXIIINKPLSNDSFQIPTNINXVGSTWDDNNIXRIXIDVVSENSATIIQKIELDADTNYFEFNISFSXXDRLINSDNYFINVKSFDENDNFXSEYVPVXINEVPKILQSTYYIXXTNNLTNLYEIDSLNNLHLKCQKPGKYNISXGNSRHQYLFIGTDEIGESVEPLFYTXLWDLSLGMTLSYNFTGVLKSDDGNQLFVGYEDGRIFTINKDGNIINSIYSNNQDFFGEFFVDQDLVLVESKTNSLDKKLVVFFKQSGIEKQRINISGTVKKILPKGNHQYIVASNFFGTAKLNIYYENSNSMTTELEIPNCEIYDVIILNNNILIASSNGLYNFNLLGNSMSTISTSHFCNKIVKGEQNQDIYLICGNELWSYNSSGSLNLVNTVFDSIRDYLPFYNK
;
A
#
# COMPACT_ATOMS: atom_id res chain seq x y z
N MET A 1 3.75 -56.56 69.17
CA MET A 1 3.83 -55.11 69.51
C MET A 1 5.07 -54.44 68.94
N LEU A 2 6.15 -55.08 68.61
CA LEU A 2 7.38 -54.51 68.05
C LEU A 2 7.30 -54.17 66.52
N VAL A 3 6.40 -54.85 65.78
CA VAL A 3 6.27 -54.62 64.33
C VAL A 3 5.54 -53.29 64.01
N ASN A 4 4.64 -52.83 64.88
CA ASN A 4 3.89 -51.60 64.72
C ASN A 4 4.75 -50.33 64.96
N LEU A 5 5.74 -50.41 65.84
CA LEU A 5 6.62 -49.28 66.12
C LEU A 5 7.56 -48.97 64.95
N LYS A 6 8.03 -50.00 64.22
CA LYS A 6 8.94 -49.85 63.08
C LYS A 6 8.26 -49.16 61.91
N ASN A 7 7.02 -49.47 61.65
CA ASN A 7 6.23 -48.84 60.60
C ASN A 7 5.86 -47.37 60.93
N GLN A 8 5.59 -47.09 62.20
CA GLN A 8 5.32 -45.70 62.62
C GLN A 8 6.58 -44.82 62.51
N PHE A 9 7.75 -45.37 62.78
CA PHE A 9 9.03 -44.63 62.66
C PHE A 9 9.37 -44.35 61.17
N ILE A 10 9.10 -45.30 60.29
CA ILE A 10 9.32 -45.11 58.84
C ILE A 10 8.38 -44.04 58.28
N ILE A 11 7.10 -44.00 58.66
CA ILE A 11 6.14 -42.99 58.23
C ILE A 11 6.53 -41.62 58.77
N LEU A 12 6.97 -41.56 60.07
CA LEU A 12 7.42 -40.30 60.67
C LEU A 12 8.69 -39.75 59.95
N PHE A 13 9.61 -40.66 59.60
CA PHE A 13 10.84 -40.25 58.84
C PHE A 13 10.53 -39.71 57.42
N PHE A 14 9.58 -40.32 56.74
CA PHE A 14 9.12 -39.84 55.46
C PHE A 14 8.42 -38.47 55.54
N PHE A 15 7.65 -38.24 56.61
CA PHE A 15 6.95 -36.99 56.85
C PHE A 15 7.92 -35.82 57.15
N ILE A 16 9.00 -36.15 57.91
CA ILE A 16 10.03 -35.12 58.19
C ILE A 16 10.82 -34.72 56.94
N PHE A 17 11.08 -35.68 56.05
CA PHE A 17 11.77 -35.36 54.77
C PHE A 17 10.90 -34.52 53.81
N SER A 18 9.59 -34.66 53.83
CA SER A 18 8.71 -33.88 52.99
C SER A 18 8.57 -32.41 53.45
N ILE A 19 8.92 -32.06 54.66
CA ILE A 19 8.83 -30.71 55.19
C ILE A 19 10.07 -29.88 54.82
N PHE A 20 11.18 -30.50 54.42
CA PHE A 20 12.41 -29.79 54.04
C PHE A 20 12.51 -29.53 52.54
N SER A 21 11.49 -29.89 51.74
CA SER A 21 11.50 -29.73 50.30
C SER A 21 10.84 -28.40 49.85
N CYS A 22 10.58 -27.45 50.77
CA CYS A 22 10.10 -26.14 50.36
C CYS A 22 11.32 -25.23 50.17
N GLY A 23 11.96 -25.38 49.02
CA GLY A 23 12.88 -24.36 48.52
C GLY A 23 12.07 -23.08 48.37
N LYS A 24 12.55 -21.97 48.86
CA LYS A 24 11.95 -20.67 48.66
C LYS A 24 12.01 -20.39 47.14
N GLU A 25 10.86 -20.39 46.46
CA GLU A 25 10.82 -20.01 45.08
C GLU A 25 11.35 -18.58 44.94
N ASP A 26 12.25 -18.37 44.04
CA ASP A 26 12.73 -17.04 43.74
C ASP A 26 11.59 -16.24 43.05
N THR A 27 11.30 -15.06 43.61
CA THR A 27 10.27 -14.14 43.12
C THR A 27 10.86 -12.77 42.81
N THR A 28 12.18 -12.63 42.89
CA THR A 28 12.85 -11.38 42.49
C THR A 28 12.85 -11.29 40.95
N ILE A 29 12.88 -10.07 40.47
CA ILE A 29 12.90 -9.82 39.02
C ILE A 29 14.16 -9.06 38.66
N PRO A 30 14.75 -9.32 37.53
CA PRO A 30 15.95 -8.59 37.12
C PRO A 30 15.76 -7.08 37.00
N UNK A 31 16.59 -6.22 37.11
CA UNK A 31 16.71 -4.95 36.93
C UNK A 31 17.39 -4.71 35.70
N ILE A 32 17.06 -3.74 35.13
CA ILE A 32 17.64 -3.32 33.88
C ILE A 32 17.91 -1.81 33.91
N ILE A 33 19.10 -1.40 33.42
CA ILE A 33 19.41 -0.01 33.11
C ILE A 33 19.85 0.06 31.65
N ILE A 34 19.22 0.97 30.90
CA ILE A 34 19.60 1.27 29.51
C ILE A 34 20.27 2.66 29.51
N ASN A 35 21.55 2.69 29.15
CA ASN A 35 22.36 3.90 29.10
C ASN A 35 22.30 4.58 27.73
N LYS A 36 22.11 3.78 26.67
CA LYS A 36 21.93 4.24 25.28
C LYS A 36 20.95 3.31 24.55
N PRO A 37 20.13 3.87 23.62
CA PRO A 37 20.03 5.30 23.36
C PRO A 37 19.36 6.05 24.51
N LEU A 38 19.43 7.37 24.48
CA LEU A 38 18.70 8.18 25.42
C LEU A 38 17.23 8.30 24.98
N SER A 39 16.35 8.54 25.94
CA SER A 39 14.93 8.75 25.66
C SER A 39 14.76 9.87 24.63
N ASN A 40 14.02 9.60 23.56
CA ASN A 40 13.71 10.48 22.43
C ASN A 40 14.92 10.79 21.52
N ASP A 41 15.98 9.97 21.57
CA ASP A 41 17.00 10.02 20.53
C ASP A 41 16.37 9.77 19.16
N SER A 42 16.88 10.44 18.13
CA SER A 42 16.33 10.36 16.78
C SER A 42 17.33 9.71 15.83
N PHE A 43 16.82 8.79 15.01
CA PHE A 43 17.61 8.01 14.07
C PHE A 43 17.05 8.15 12.66
N GLN A 44 17.91 8.39 11.68
CA GLN A 44 17.55 8.44 10.27
C GLN A 44 17.94 7.13 9.60
N ILE A 45 16.98 6.39 9.06
CA ILE A 45 17.24 5.14 8.32
C ILE A 45 17.96 5.49 6.99
N PRO A 46 18.99 4.74 6.58
CA PRO A 46 19.59 3.57 7.26
C PRO A 46 20.54 3.99 8.38
N THR A 47 20.51 3.26 9.49
CA THR A 47 21.32 3.58 10.67
C THR A 47 21.66 2.32 11.46
N ASN A 48 22.67 2.42 12.31
CA ASN A 48 22.95 1.45 13.35
C ASN A 48 22.59 2.07 14.71
N ILE A 49 21.84 1.35 15.51
CA ILE A 49 21.44 1.77 16.85
C ILE A 49 22.24 0.94 17.85
N ASN A 50 22.85 1.63 18.84
CA ASN A 50 23.61 0.98 19.89
C ASN A 50 22.84 0.89 21.20
N UNK A 51 22.46 -0.15 21.75
CA UNK A 51 21.89 -0.37 22.79
C UNK A 51 22.86 -0.67 23.74
N VAL A 52 23.26 0.06 24.79
CA VAL A 52 24.25 -0.07 25.86
C VAL A 52 23.53 -0.04 27.20
N GLY A 53 23.83 -0.97 28.04
CA GLY A 53 23.19 -1.03 29.35
C GLY A 53 23.72 -2.18 30.19
N SER A 54 22.99 -2.45 31.29
CA SER A 54 23.30 -3.57 32.17
C SER A 54 22.03 -4.14 32.77
N THR A 55 22.11 -5.37 33.15
CA THR A 55 21.07 -6.06 33.91
C THR A 55 21.70 -6.87 35.06
N TRP A 56 20.97 -7.00 36.16
CA TRP A 56 21.48 -7.75 37.30
C TRP A 56 20.31 -8.34 38.10
N ASP A 57 20.62 -9.40 38.84
CA ASP A 57 19.67 -10.07 39.74
C ASP A 57 20.45 -10.69 40.89
N ASP A 58 19.78 -11.06 41.97
CA ASP A 58 20.38 -11.87 43.03
C ASP A 58 20.57 -13.34 42.56
N ASN A 59 19.84 -13.77 41.52
CA ASN A 59 20.08 -15.01 40.77
C ASN A 59 20.73 -14.70 39.40
N ASN A 60 21.18 -15.77 38.73
CA ASN A 60 21.79 -15.58 37.40
C ASN A 60 20.76 -15.13 36.38
N ILE A 61 21.20 -14.20 35.54
CA ILE A 61 20.46 -13.84 34.32
C ILE A 61 20.69 -14.92 33.26
N UNK A 62 19.55 -15.35 32.68
CA UNK A 62 19.61 -16.29 31.78
C UNK A 62 19.85 -15.84 30.52
N ARG A 63 18.96 -14.98 30.15
CA ARG A 63 18.97 -14.46 28.78
C ARG A 63 18.40 -13.04 28.69
N ILE A 64 18.77 -12.33 27.67
CA ILE A 64 18.33 -10.97 27.44
C ILE A 64 17.79 -10.84 26.00
N UNK A 65 16.64 -10.32 25.65
CA UNK A 65 16.12 -10.14 24.52
C UNK A 65 16.14 -8.79 24.31
N ILE A 66 16.54 -8.25 23.23
CA ILE A 66 16.55 -6.84 22.83
C ILE A 66 15.90 -6.73 21.45
N ASP A 67 14.89 -5.85 21.32
CA ASP A 67 14.22 -5.62 20.04
C ASP A 67 13.73 -4.18 19.92
N VAL A 68 13.27 -3.79 18.71
CA VAL A 68 12.61 -2.52 18.46
C VAL A 68 11.14 -2.81 18.17
N VAL A 69 10.25 -2.15 18.90
CA VAL A 69 8.81 -2.39 18.78
C VAL A 69 8.07 -1.08 18.49
N SER A 70 6.97 -1.19 17.73
CA SER A 70 6.04 -0.08 17.53
C SER A 70 5.16 0.11 18.77
N GLU A 71 4.36 1.17 18.78
CA GLU A 71 3.36 1.39 19.82
C GLU A 71 2.43 0.18 20.03
N ASN A 72 2.16 -0.57 18.98
CA ASN A 72 1.31 -1.77 19.03
C ASN A 72 2.11 -3.03 19.37
N SER A 73 3.36 -2.88 19.80
CA SER A 73 4.27 -3.98 20.22
C SER A 73 4.60 -4.99 19.12
N ALA A 74 4.39 -4.61 17.87
CA ALA A 74 4.83 -5.44 16.74
C ALA A 74 6.33 -5.25 16.52
N THR A 75 7.09 -6.34 16.60
CA THR A 75 8.55 -6.29 16.40
C THR A 75 8.85 -5.95 14.94
N ILE A 76 9.62 -4.90 14.71
CA ILE A 76 10.00 -4.45 13.37
C ILE A 76 11.42 -4.84 12.98
N ILE A 77 12.25 -5.20 13.94
CA ILE A 77 13.63 -5.62 13.73
C ILE A 77 13.80 -6.99 14.39
N GLN A 78 14.63 -7.81 13.79
CA GLN A 78 14.89 -9.14 14.33
C GLN A 78 15.34 -9.04 15.79
N LYS A 79 14.70 -9.83 16.62
CA LYS A 79 15.02 -9.92 18.04
C LYS A 79 16.44 -10.47 18.24
N ILE A 80 17.20 -9.75 19.05
CA ILE A 80 18.54 -10.18 19.46
C ILE A 80 18.41 -10.87 20.81
N GLU A 81 19.02 -12.02 20.93
CA GLU A 81 19.02 -12.80 22.15
C GLU A 81 20.47 -13.03 22.59
N LEU A 82 20.75 -12.73 23.84
CA LEU A 82 22.06 -12.88 24.46
C LEU A 82 21.94 -13.82 25.66
N ASP A 83 22.83 -14.79 25.75
CA ASP A 83 22.99 -15.64 26.93
C ASP A 83 23.95 -14.97 27.89
N ALA A 84 23.63 -14.94 29.16
CA ALA A 84 24.44 -14.23 30.17
C ALA A 84 25.09 -15.15 31.19
N ASP A 85 24.32 -16.00 31.87
CA ASP A 85 24.77 -16.96 32.89
C ASP A 85 25.62 -16.29 33.98
N THR A 86 25.15 -15.16 34.49
CA THR A 86 25.83 -14.35 35.51
C THR A 86 24.80 -13.46 36.23
N ASN A 87 25.07 -13.12 37.50
CA ASN A 87 24.17 -12.23 38.25
C ASN A 87 24.32 -10.75 37.89
N TYR A 88 25.28 -10.38 37.04
CA TYR A 88 25.45 -9.01 36.48
C TYR A 88 26.00 -9.12 35.07
N PHE A 89 25.28 -8.51 34.10
CA PHE A 89 25.65 -8.56 32.69
C PHE A 89 25.62 -7.17 32.07
N GLU A 90 26.71 -6.76 31.45
CA GLU A 90 26.77 -5.55 30.65
C GLU A 90 26.60 -5.92 29.17
N PHE A 91 25.70 -5.20 28.48
CA PHE A 91 25.54 -5.38 27.03
C PHE A 91 25.93 -4.11 26.29
N ASN A 92 26.59 -4.32 25.17
CA ASN A 92 26.98 -3.26 24.22
C ASN A 92 26.84 -3.86 22.83
N ILE A 93 25.67 -3.71 22.26
CA ILE A 93 25.33 -4.33 20.97
C ILE A 93 24.91 -3.27 19.97
N SER A 94 25.12 -3.56 18.68
CA SER A 94 24.69 -2.71 17.59
C SER A 94 23.77 -3.50 16.67
N PHE A 95 22.64 -2.92 16.29
CA PHE A 95 21.70 -3.52 15.33
C PHE A 95 21.32 -2.51 14.26
N SER A 96 21.07 -3.03 13.09
CA SER A 96 20.90 -2.21 11.88
C SER A 96 19.43 -2.12 11.46
N UNK A 97 18.98 -0.99 11.24
CA UNK A 97 17.78 -0.72 10.77
C UNK A 97 17.85 -0.45 9.36
N UNK A 98 17.98 -1.12 8.64
CA UNK A 98 18.15 -1.07 7.39
C UNK A 98 17.03 -1.14 6.58
N ASP A 99 15.82 -1.45 7.09
CA ASP A 99 14.60 -1.64 6.27
C ASP A 99 14.01 -0.30 5.81
N ARG A 100 14.06 -0.06 4.53
CA ARG A 100 13.57 1.19 3.91
C ARG A 100 12.04 1.37 4.02
N LEU A 101 11.31 0.32 4.43
CA LEU A 101 9.86 0.36 4.54
C LEU A 101 9.38 0.75 5.94
N ILE A 102 10.30 0.97 6.88
CA ILE A 102 9.94 1.49 8.20
C ILE A 102 9.49 2.95 8.05
N ASN A 103 8.32 3.26 8.59
CA ASN A 103 7.74 4.61 8.54
C ASN A 103 8.32 5.50 9.64
N SER A 104 8.29 6.82 9.44
CA SER A 104 8.60 7.79 10.49
C SER A 104 7.56 7.69 11.60
N ASP A 105 8.00 7.36 12.81
CA ASP A 105 7.12 7.24 13.98
C ASP A 105 7.94 7.17 15.27
N ASN A 106 7.23 7.10 16.39
CA ASN A 106 7.79 6.78 17.70
C ASN A 106 7.84 5.26 17.87
N TYR A 107 8.99 4.77 18.26
CA TYR A 107 9.27 3.36 18.50
C TYR A 107 9.85 3.21 19.90
N PHE A 108 9.90 2.01 20.38
CA PHE A 108 10.49 1.68 21.69
C PHE A 108 11.58 0.64 21.47
N ILE A 109 12.75 0.91 22.03
CA ILE A 109 13.76 -0.13 22.21
C ILE A 109 13.40 -0.84 23.50
N ASN A 110 13.08 -2.13 23.37
CA ASN A 110 12.67 -2.99 24.47
C ASN A 110 13.84 -3.88 24.86
N VAL A 111 14.25 -3.81 26.12
CA VAL A 111 15.21 -4.74 26.71
C VAL A 111 14.46 -5.55 27.73
N LYS A 112 14.48 -6.86 27.54
CA LYS A 112 13.81 -7.81 28.42
C LYS A 112 14.86 -8.79 28.97
N SER A 113 14.98 -8.85 30.29
CA SER A 113 15.93 -9.72 30.98
C SER A 113 15.20 -10.82 31.74
N PHE A 114 15.70 -12.03 31.64
CA PHE A 114 15.14 -13.22 32.30
C PHE A 114 16.20 -13.84 33.20
N ASP A 115 15.80 -14.18 34.43
CA ASP A 115 16.64 -14.98 35.31
C ASP A 115 16.51 -16.48 35.01
N GLU A 116 17.17 -17.33 35.81
CA GLU A 116 17.13 -18.80 35.73
C GLU A 116 15.75 -19.38 36.07
N ASN A 117 14.89 -18.62 36.76
CA ASN A 117 13.56 -19.06 37.20
C ASN A 117 12.45 -18.50 36.26
N ASP A 118 12.82 -17.89 35.13
CA ASP A 118 11.94 -17.25 34.18
C ASP A 118 11.21 -16.00 34.72
N ASN A 119 11.64 -15.41 35.87
CA ASN A 119 11.19 -14.08 36.24
C ASN A 119 11.81 -13.06 35.29
N PHE A 120 11.06 -12.00 35.01
CA PHE A 120 11.57 -11.06 34.01
C PHE A 120 11.13 -9.61 34.20
N UNK A 121 11.83 -8.57 33.59
CA UNK A 121 11.63 -7.28 33.47
C UNK A 121 11.74 -6.89 32.10
N SER A 122 11.04 -5.90 31.88
CA SER A 122 11.16 -5.21 30.57
C SER A 122 11.31 -3.72 30.80
N GLU A 123 12.30 -3.13 30.15
CA GLU A 123 12.51 -1.68 30.09
C GLU A 123 12.40 -1.18 28.65
N TYR A 124 11.77 -0.02 28.49
CA TYR A 124 11.47 0.58 27.19
C TYR A 124 12.07 1.97 27.09
N VAL A 125 12.85 2.22 26.04
CA VAL A 125 13.35 3.56 25.72
C VAL A 125 12.65 4.06 24.46
N PRO A 126 11.86 5.15 24.52
CA PRO A 126 11.24 5.70 23.31
C PRO A 126 12.29 6.37 22.43
N VAL A 127 12.18 6.16 21.14
CA VAL A 127 13.08 6.72 20.13
C VAL A 127 12.33 7.12 18.88
N UNK A 128 12.71 7.97 18.06
CA UNK A 128 12.21 8.36 16.96
C UNK A 128 12.89 7.75 15.89
N ILE A 129 12.30 7.17 15.11
CA ILE A 129 12.89 6.67 13.85
C ILE A 129 12.30 7.42 12.67
N ASN A 130 13.16 7.98 11.86
CA ASN A 130 12.79 8.71 10.64
C ASN A 130 13.00 7.81 9.43
N GLU A 131 11.99 7.72 8.57
CA GLU A 131 11.99 6.87 7.38
C GLU A 131 13.01 7.34 6.34
N VAL A 132 13.43 6.44 5.47
CA VAL A 132 14.23 6.79 4.29
C VAL A 132 13.45 7.85 3.49
N PRO A 133 14.06 8.98 3.12
CA PRO A 133 13.37 9.96 2.27
C PRO A 133 12.91 9.30 0.95
N LYS A 134 11.67 9.57 0.58
CA LYS A 134 11.15 9.11 -0.71
C LYS A 134 11.81 9.94 -1.82
N ILE A 135 12.41 9.30 -2.79
CA ILE A 135 13.16 9.94 -3.89
C ILE A 135 12.72 9.31 -5.21
N LEU A 136 12.42 10.15 -6.21
CA LEU A 136 12.15 9.68 -7.57
C LEU A 136 13.40 9.03 -8.13
N GLN A 137 13.30 7.74 -8.45
CA GLN A 137 14.42 6.94 -8.98
C GLN A 137 14.44 6.94 -10.49
N SER A 138 13.29 6.72 -11.09
CA SER A 138 13.16 6.59 -12.55
C SER A 138 11.78 7.07 -12.98
N THR A 139 11.65 7.41 -14.23
CA THR A 139 10.35 7.67 -14.84
C THR A 139 10.21 6.81 -16.09
N TYR A 140 9.05 6.19 -16.23
CA TYR A 140 8.77 5.28 -17.34
C TYR A 140 7.65 5.81 -18.20
N TYR A 141 7.81 5.66 -19.55
CA TYR A 141 6.81 5.98 -20.57
C TYR A 141 6.35 4.68 -21.23
N ILE A 142 5.09 4.57 -21.42
CA ILE A 142 4.54 3.45 -22.21
C ILE A 142 3.95 3.95 -23.52
N UNK A 143 4.44 3.37 -24.75
CA UNK A 143 3.98 3.67 -25.98
C UNK A 143 3.47 2.44 -26.59
N UNK A 144 2.82 2.33 -27.54
CA UNK A 144 2.44 1.29 -28.19
C UNK A 144 2.93 1.36 -29.53
N THR A 145 3.46 0.46 -30.15
CA THR A 145 3.95 0.42 -31.55
C THR A 145 3.71 -0.96 -32.16
N ASN A 146 3.01 -1.04 -33.25
CA ASN A 146 2.82 -2.29 -34.02
C ASN A 146 2.34 -3.47 -33.17
N ASN A 147 1.32 -3.25 -32.37
CA ASN A 147 0.74 -4.27 -31.47
C ASN A 147 1.71 -4.77 -30.38
N LEU A 148 2.70 -3.93 -30.07
CA LEU A 148 3.63 -4.17 -28.94
C LEU A 148 3.52 -3.01 -27.97
N THR A 149 3.48 -3.34 -26.69
CA THR A 149 3.56 -2.39 -25.60
C THR A 149 5.03 -2.23 -25.21
N ASN A 150 5.54 -1.03 -25.37
CA ASN A 150 6.94 -0.69 -25.14
C ASN A 150 7.10 0.11 -23.86
N LEU A 151 7.99 -0.32 -23.00
CA LEU A 151 8.38 0.40 -21.79
C LEU A 151 9.71 1.12 -22.04
N TYR A 152 9.69 2.42 -21.90
CA TYR A 152 10.88 3.26 -22.01
C TYR A 152 11.21 3.90 -20.66
N GLU A 153 12.48 3.97 -20.33
CA GLU A 153 12.96 4.77 -19.21
C GLU A 153 13.60 6.05 -19.77
N ILE A 154 13.40 7.15 -19.07
CA ILE A 154 14.01 8.43 -19.48
C ILE A 154 15.30 8.66 -18.67
N ASP A 155 16.35 9.14 -19.35
CA ASP A 155 17.61 9.50 -18.70
C ASP A 155 17.61 10.98 -18.28
N SER A 156 18.68 11.41 -17.61
CA SER A 156 18.83 12.79 -17.13
C SER A 156 18.95 13.83 -18.26
N LEU A 157 19.12 13.39 -19.51
CA LEU A 157 19.17 14.25 -20.70
C LEU A 157 17.84 14.24 -21.48
N ASN A 158 16.81 13.64 -20.89
CA ASN A 158 15.47 13.46 -21.48
C ASN A 158 15.44 12.52 -22.71
N ASN A 159 16.42 11.62 -22.86
CA ASN A 159 16.37 10.61 -23.92
C ASN A 159 15.60 9.36 -23.43
N LEU A 160 14.81 8.80 -24.32
CA LEU A 160 14.06 7.57 -24.07
C LEU A 160 14.90 6.35 -24.42
N HIS A 161 15.04 5.44 -23.48
CA HIS A 161 15.73 4.18 -23.64
C HIS A 161 14.73 3.02 -23.53
N LEU A 162 14.56 2.26 -24.60
CA LEU A 162 13.69 1.08 -24.59
C LEU A 162 14.25 0.05 -23.60
N LYS A 163 13.44 -0.35 -22.65
CA LYS A 163 13.81 -1.31 -21.60
C LYS A 163 13.23 -2.69 -21.82
N CYS A 164 11.95 -2.74 -22.15
CA CYS A 164 11.35 -4.04 -22.53
C CYS A 164 10.16 -3.83 -23.45
N GLN A 165 9.82 -4.89 -24.17
CA GLN A 165 8.66 -4.94 -25.06
C GLN A 165 7.75 -6.09 -24.62
N LYS A 166 6.46 -5.84 -24.60
CA LYS A 166 5.44 -6.82 -24.23
C LYS A 166 4.50 -7.05 -25.40
N PRO A 167 4.09 -8.30 -25.67
CA PRO A 167 3.12 -8.54 -26.74
C PRO A 167 1.75 -7.94 -26.37
N GLY A 168 1.00 -7.58 -27.40
CA GLY A 168 -0.36 -7.07 -27.26
C GLY A 168 -0.45 -5.56 -27.12
N LYS A 169 -1.67 -5.08 -27.26
CA LYS A 169 -2.00 -3.65 -27.13
C LYS A 169 -2.12 -3.29 -25.64
N TYR A 170 -1.56 -2.16 -25.30
CA TYR A 170 -1.60 -1.63 -23.93
C TYR A 170 -3.04 -1.45 -23.43
N ASN A 171 -3.29 -1.92 -22.23
CA ASN A 171 -4.54 -1.69 -21.51
C ASN A 171 -4.31 -0.90 -20.21
N ILE A 172 -3.43 -1.40 -19.32
CA ILE A 172 -3.26 -0.83 -17.98
C ILE A 172 -1.80 -0.97 -17.50
N SER A 173 -1.43 -0.11 -16.55
CA SER A 173 -0.16 -0.27 -15.84
C SER A 173 -0.19 0.38 -14.46
N UNK A 174 0.67 0.03 -13.63
CA UNK A 174 0.82 0.50 -12.36
C UNK A 174 2.20 0.30 -11.98
N GLY A 175 2.74 1.27 -11.25
CA GLY A 175 4.04 1.19 -10.60
C GLY A 175 3.88 0.98 -9.11
N ASN A 176 4.62 0.05 -8.52
CA ASN A 176 4.63 -0.18 -7.07
C ASN A 176 6.03 0.08 -6.54
N SER A 177 6.27 1.31 -6.11
CA SER A 177 7.55 1.74 -5.57
C SER A 177 7.89 1.02 -4.25
N ARG A 178 6.88 0.72 -3.41
CA ARG A 178 7.09 0.03 -2.15
C ARG A 178 7.71 -1.36 -2.34
N HIS A 179 7.19 -2.13 -3.29
CA HIS A 179 7.66 -3.51 -3.54
C HIS A 179 8.53 -3.62 -4.79
N GLN A 180 8.87 -2.48 -5.39
CA GLN A 180 9.84 -2.36 -6.50
C GLN A 180 9.47 -3.24 -7.69
N TYR A 181 8.24 -3.05 -8.23
CA TYR A 181 7.82 -3.68 -9.48
C TYR A 181 6.96 -2.75 -10.34
N LEU A 182 6.96 -3.04 -11.63
CA LEU A 182 6.07 -2.42 -12.61
C LEU A 182 5.12 -3.48 -13.14
N PHE A 183 3.82 -3.25 -13.03
CA PHE A 183 2.81 -4.13 -13.61
C PHE A 183 2.38 -3.56 -14.97
N ILE A 184 2.32 -4.42 -15.99
CA ILE A 184 1.91 -4.07 -17.35
C ILE A 184 0.86 -5.09 -17.81
N GLY A 185 -0.32 -4.57 -18.17
CA GLY A 185 -1.40 -5.37 -18.74
C GLY A 185 -1.69 -4.96 -20.18
N THR A 186 -1.72 -5.95 -21.06
CA THR A 186 -2.08 -5.80 -22.48
C THR A 186 -3.28 -6.70 -22.78
N ASP A 187 -3.75 -6.71 -24.03
CA ASP A 187 -4.81 -7.65 -24.45
C ASP A 187 -4.30 -9.09 -24.60
N GLU A 188 -2.99 -9.34 -24.38
CA GLU A 188 -2.41 -10.68 -24.50
C GLU A 188 -1.79 -11.18 -23.18
N ILE A 189 -1.29 -10.29 -22.32
CA ILE A 189 -0.60 -10.67 -21.08
C ILE A 189 -0.95 -9.70 -19.95
N GLY A 190 -0.72 -10.16 -18.70
CA GLY A 190 -0.68 -9.32 -17.51
C GLY A 190 0.50 -9.76 -16.66
N GLU A 191 1.57 -8.96 -16.59
CA GLU A 191 2.76 -9.38 -15.86
C GLU A 191 3.43 -8.25 -15.10
N SER A 192 4.14 -8.63 -14.07
CA SER A 192 4.95 -7.77 -13.23
C SER A 192 6.41 -7.94 -13.60
N VAL A 193 7.13 -6.82 -13.74
CA VAL A 193 8.57 -6.84 -14.03
C VAL A 193 9.33 -6.07 -12.95
N GLU A 194 10.50 -6.55 -12.64
CA GLU A 194 11.44 -5.90 -11.74
C GLU A 194 12.13 -4.75 -12.51
N PRO A 195 12.20 -3.53 -11.92
CA PRO A 195 12.63 -2.34 -12.70
C PRO A 195 14.12 -2.27 -13.02
N LEU A 196 14.99 -3.04 -12.37
CA LEU A 196 16.43 -2.98 -12.63
C LEU A 196 16.84 -3.80 -13.87
N PHE A 197 16.32 -5.03 -13.99
CA PHE A 197 16.67 -5.95 -15.08
C PHE A 197 15.50 -6.26 -16.01
N TYR A 198 14.29 -5.79 -15.68
CA TYR A 198 13.04 -5.96 -16.46
C TYR A 198 12.68 -7.42 -16.64
N THR A 199 13.04 -8.24 -15.62
CA THR A 199 12.69 -9.65 -15.60
C THR A 199 11.32 -9.89 -14.99
N UNK A 200 10.34 -10.59 -15.37
CA UNK A 200 9.20 -10.92 -14.96
C UNK A 200 9.35 -11.34 -13.64
N LEU A 201 8.75 -11.00 -12.77
CA LEU A 201 8.62 -11.43 -11.38
C LEU A 201 7.50 -12.44 -11.22
N TRP A 202 6.33 -12.11 -11.74
CA TRP A 202 5.15 -12.97 -11.76
C TRP A 202 4.22 -12.53 -12.89
N ASP A 203 3.34 -13.43 -13.31
CA ASP A 203 2.33 -13.13 -14.33
C ASP A 203 0.94 -13.57 -13.86
N LEU A 204 -0.07 -13.01 -14.51
CA LEU A 204 -1.46 -13.37 -14.29
C LEU A 204 -1.89 -14.41 -15.34
N SER A 205 -1.08 -15.45 -15.50
CA SER A 205 -1.44 -16.54 -16.40
C SER A 205 -2.59 -17.30 -15.76
N LEU A 206 -3.79 -16.97 -16.18
CA LEU A 206 -5.01 -17.59 -15.67
C LEU A 206 -5.15 -19.04 -16.11
N GLY A 207 -4.13 -19.58 -16.79
CA GLY A 207 -4.08 -20.96 -17.26
C GLY A 207 -5.21 -21.32 -18.20
N MET A 208 -5.82 -20.33 -18.84
CA MET A 208 -7.07 -20.48 -19.55
C MET A 208 -7.19 -19.52 -20.73
N THR A 209 -8.08 -19.85 -21.61
CA THR A 209 -8.49 -19.14 -22.82
C THR A 209 -9.26 -17.84 -22.59
N LEU A 210 -9.09 -17.18 -21.45
CA LEU A 210 -9.79 -15.93 -21.16
C LEU A 210 -9.01 -14.75 -21.74
N SER A 211 -9.70 -13.83 -22.39
CA SER A 211 -9.06 -12.63 -22.90
C SER A 211 -8.62 -11.73 -21.73
N TYR A 212 -7.48 -11.09 -21.90
CA TYR A 212 -6.93 -10.14 -20.91
C TYR A 212 -7.51 -8.74 -21.13
N ASN A 213 -8.84 -8.62 -21.23
CA ASN A 213 -9.47 -7.29 -21.34
C ASN A 213 -9.54 -6.66 -19.95
N PHE A 214 -8.46 -6.00 -19.60
CA PHE A 214 -8.36 -5.29 -18.31
C PHE A 214 -9.17 -3.99 -18.36
N THR A 215 -9.88 -3.69 -17.28
CA THR A 215 -10.63 -2.43 -17.15
C THR A 215 -9.93 -1.43 -16.25
N GLY A 216 -9.03 -1.87 -15.38
CA GLY A 216 -8.30 -0.97 -14.52
C GLY A 216 -7.33 -1.71 -13.61
N VAL A 217 -6.43 -0.95 -13.02
CA VAL A 217 -5.50 -1.42 -12.00
C VAL A 217 -5.34 -0.35 -10.93
N LEU A 218 -5.41 -0.78 -9.66
CA LEU A 218 -5.21 0.10 -8.50
C LEU A 218 -4.32 -0.62 -7.51
N LYS A 219 -3.51 0.15 -6.78
CA LYS A 219 -2.75 -0.42 -5.65
C LYS A 219 -3.31 0.12 -4.33
N SER A 220 -3.21 -0.68 -3.28
CA SER A 220 -3.53 -0.22 -1.93
C SER A 220 -2.55 0.89 -1.49
N ASP A 221 -2.96 1.73 -0.55
CA ASP A 221 -2.12 2.83 -0.05
C ASP A 221 -0.79 2.32 0.51
N ASP A 222 -0.82 1.16 1.15
CA ASP A 222 0.37 0.51 1.71
C ASP A 222 1.17 -0.28 0.65
N GLY A 223 0.72 -0.32 -0.60
CA GLY A 223 1.39 -1.04 -1.69
C GLY A 223 1.34 -2.56 -1.60
N ASN A 224 0.73 -3.13 -0.57
CA ASN A 224 0.75 -4.58 -0.34
C ASN A 224 -0.19 -5.36 -1.25
N GLN A 225 -1.17 -4.67 -1.83
CA GLN A 225 -2.19 -5.28 -2.68
C GLN A 225 -2.30 -4.54 -4.00
N LEU A 226 -2.51 -5.31 -5.06
CA LEU A 226 -2.85 -4.81 -6.39
C LEU A 226 -4.24 -5.32 -6.73
N PHE A 227 -5.11 -4.43 -7.17
CA PHE A 227 -6.47 -4.75 -7.60
C PHE A 227 -6.51 -4.67 -9.11
N VAL A 228 -6.88 -5.75 -9.78
CA VAL A 228 -6.91 -5.83 -11.25
C VAL A 228 -8.33 -6.18 -11.68
N GLY A 229 -8.94 -5.29 -12.43
CA GLY A 229 -10.29 -5.46 -12.96
C GLY A 229 -10.28 -6.01 -14.38
N TYR A 230 -11.23 -6.88 -14.68
CA TYR A 230 -11.42 -7.52 -15.98
C TYR A 230 -12.81 -7.20 -16.51
N GLU A 231 -12.91 -6.97 -17.81
CA GLU A 231 -14.18 -6.66 -18.47
C GLU A 231 -15.23 -7.75 -18.26
N ASP A 232 -14.81 -9.00 -18.13
CA ASP A 232 -15.72 -10.15 -17.97
C ASP A 232 -16.37 -10.28 -16.60
N GLY A 233 -16.29 -9.24 -15.76
CA GLY A 233 -16.98 -9.19 -14.48
C GLY A 233 -16.16 -9.72 -13.30
N ARG A 234 -14.84 -9.64 -13.38
CA ARG A 234 -13.92 -10.06 -12.30
C ARG A 234 -13.08 -8.91 -11.79
N ILE A 235 -12.83 -8.87 -10.49
CA ILE A 235 -11.76 -8.04 -9.88
C ILE A 235 -10.95 -8.97 -8.97
N PHE A 236 -9.67 -9.07 -9.22
CA PHE A 236 -8.74 -9.84 -8.38
C PHE A 236 -7.93 -8.92 -7.48
N THR A 237 -7.78 -9.33 -6.22
CA THR A 237 -6.82 -8.76 -5.28
C THR A 237 -5.59 -9.66 -5.27
N ILE A 238 -4.44 -9.08 -5.58
CA ILE A 238 -3.18 -9.80 -5.79
C ILE A 238 -2.16 -9.26 -4.79
N ASN A 239 -1.43 -10.14 -4.12
CA ASN A 239 -0.36 -9.72 -3.20
C ASN A 239 0.93 -9.38 -3.98
N LYS A 240 1.95 -8.91 -3.27
CA LYS A 240 3.24 -8.52 -3.87
C LYS A 240 3.94 -9.65 -4.62
N ASP A 241 3.61 -10.91 -4.32
CA ASP A 241 4.23 -12.09 -4.91
C ASP A 241 3.45 -12.66 -6.09
N GLY A 242 2.37 -11.97 -6.51
CA GLY A 242 1.55 -12.39 -7.66
C GLY A 242 0.42 -13.36 -7.33
N ASN A 243 0.23 -13.70 -6.05
CA ASN A 243 -0.82 -14.64 -5.65
C ASN A 243 -2.16 -13.92 -5.53
N ILE A 244 -3.20 -14.50 -6.08
CA ILE A 244 -4.58 -14.00 -5.90
C ILE A 244 -5.01 -14.36 -4.47
N ILE A 245 -5.26 -13.34 -3.67
CA ILE A 245 -5.66 -13.50 -2.26
C ILE A 245 -7.16 -13.25 -2.04
N ASN A 246 -7.81 -12.59 -3.00
CA ASN A 246 -9.26 -12.39 -2.97
C ASN A 246 -9.78 -12.13 -4.38
N SER A 247 -11.09 -12.33 -4.57
CA SER A 247 -11.73 -12.11 -5.86
C SER A 247 -13.18 -11.68 -5.69
N ILE A 248 -13.61 -10.78 -6.57
CA ILE A 248 -14.99 -10.33 -6.69
C ILE A 248 -15.48 -10.75 -8.08
N TYR A 249 -16.68 -11.31 -8.13
CA TYR A 249 -17.30 -11.75 -9.39
C TYR A 249 -18.66 -11.07 -9.57
N SER A 250 -18.96 -10.76 -10.81
CA SER A 250 -20.30 -10.31 -11.18
C SER A 250 -21.33 -11.42 -10.88
N ASN A 251 -22.40 -11.07 -10.19
CA ASN A 251 -23.47 -12.03 -9.84
C ASN A 251 -24.33 -12.42 -11.03
N ASN A 252 -24.39 -11.59 -12.06
CA ASN A 252 -25.31 -11.73 -13.19
C ASN A 252 -24.60 -11.90 -14.53
N GLN A 253 -23.32 -12.23 -14.52
CA GLN A 253 -22.49 -12.25 -15.72
C GLN A 253 -22.42 -10.88 -16.41
N ASP A 254 -22.59 -9.81 -15.62
CA ASP A 254 -22.42 -8.44 -16.11
C ASP A 254 -20.93 -8.17 -16.40
N PHE A 255 -20.68 -7.32 -17.37
CA PHE A 255 -19.33 -6.82 -17.67
C PHE A 255 -18.98 -5.73 -16.67
N PHE A 256 -17.71 -5.70 -16.23
CA PHE A 256 -17.21 -4.63 -15.37
C PHE A 256 -16.50 -3.56 -16.20
N GLY A 257 -16.65 -2.30 -15.79
CA GLY A 257 -15.94 -1.14 -16.32
C GLY A 257 -14.99 -0.57 -15.27
N GLU A 258 -14.98 0.75 -15.17
CA GLU A 258 -14.15 1.48 -14.19
C GLU A 258 -14.52 1.06 -12.77
N PHE A 259 -13.51 0.95 -11.90
CA PHE A 259 -13.73 0.59 -10.51
C PHE A 259 -12.83 1.40 -9.56
N PHE A 260 -13.23 1.42 -8.30
CA PHE A 260 -12.46 2.06 -7.22
C PHE A 260 -12.50 1.15 -5.98
N VAL A 261 -11.40 1.09 -5.26
CA VAL A 261 -11.27 0.31 -4.03
C VAL A 261 -11.02 1.25 -2.85
N ASP A 262 -11.91 1.20 -1.89
CA ASP A 262 -11.78 1.90 -0.61
C ASP A 262 -11.29 0.93 0.47
N GLN A 263 -11.31 1.37 1.74
CA GLN A 263 -10.88 0.54 2.88
C GLN A 263 -11.64 -0.78 2.92
N ASP A 264 -12.97 -0.72 2.88
CA ASP A 264 -13.84 -1.89 3.04
C ASP A 264 -14.73 -2.18 1.84
N LEU A 265 -14.72 -1.33 0.83
CA LEU A 265 -15.66 -1.39 -0.28
C LEU A 265 -14.94 -1.39 -1.63
N VAL A 266 -15.61 -2.00 -2.62
CA VAL A 266 -15.23 -1.87 -4.04
C VAL A 266 -16.47 -1.36 -4.77
N LEU A 267 -16.29 -0.23 -5.46
CA LEU A 267 -17.32 0.37 -6.31
C LEU A 267 -16.96 0.09 -7.76
N VAL A 268 -17.89 -0.39 -8.55
CA VAL A 268 -17.58 -0.76 -9.95
C VAL A 268 -18.76 -0.43 -10.87
N GLU A 269 -18.44 0.08 -12.07
CA GLU A 269 -19.42 0.16 -13.15
C GLU A 269 -19.71 -1.25 -13.63
N SER A 270 -20.97 -1.65 -13.58
CA SER A 270 -21.47 -2.95 -14.04
C SER A 270 -22.41 -2.73 -15.22
N LYS A 271 -22.25 -3.50 -16.28
CA LYS A 271 -23.00 -3.37 -17.53
C LYS A 271 -23.59 -4.73 -17.93
N THR A 272 -24.91 -4.82 -17.95
CA THR A 272 -25.58 -5.98 -18.56
C THR A 272 -25.57 -5.84 -20.10
N ASN A 273 -25.70 -4.60 -20.57
CA ASN A 273 -25.62 -4.22 -22.00
C ASN A 273 -25.26 -2.73 -22.09
N SER A 274 -25.22 -2.21 -23.29
CA SER A 274 -24.81 -0.82 -23.53
C SER A 274 -25.73 0.23 -22.85
N LEU A 275 -26.97 -0.12 -22.55
CA LEU A 275 -27.95 0.83 -22.00
C LEU A 275 -28.24 0.58 -20.51
N ASP A 276 -28.08 -0.64 -20.03
CA ASP A 276 -28.36 -0.99 -18.62
C ASP A 276 -27.03 -1.00 -17.84
N LYS A 277 -26.77 0.11 -17.19
CA LYS A 277 -25.52 0.34 -16.43
C LYS A 277 -25.86 0.67 -14.99
N LYS A 278 -25.03 0.15 -14.09
CA LYS A 278 -25.21 0.32 -12.65
C LYS A 278 -23.86 0.62 -12.00
N LEU A 279 -23.89 1.39 -10.95
CA LEU A 279 -22.82 1.43 -9.99
C LEU A 279 -23.14 0.37 -8.95
N VAL A 280 -22.27 -0.61 -8.79
CA VAL A 280 -22.42 -1.71 -7.83
C VAL A 280 -21.36 -1.57 -6.77
N VAL A 281 -21.76 -1.76 -5.52
CA VAL A 281 -20.88 -1.70 -4.35
C VAL A 281 -20.76 -3.10 -3.78
N PHE A 282 -19.53 -3.57 -3.61
CA PHE A 282 -19.23 -4.86 -3.00
C PHE A 282 -18.48 -4.64 -1.69
N PHE A 283 -18.66 -5.54 -0.73
CA PHE A 283 -17.75 -5.65 0.40
C PHE A 283 -16.41 -6.23 -0.08
N LYS A 284 -15.33 -5.50 0.15
CA LYS A 284 -14.00 -5.86 -0.37
C LYS A 284 -13.55 -7.26 0.08
N GLN A 285 -13.76 -7.59 1.36
CA GLN A 285 -13.25 -8.85 1.93
C GLN A 285 -14.04 -10.07 1.48
N SER A 286 -15.38 -9.95 1.39
CA SER A 286 -16.24 -11.10 1.07
C SER A 286 -16.57 -11.22 -0.41
N GLY A 287 -16.41 -10.14 -1.19
CA GLY A 287 -16.85 -10.09 -2.58
C GLY A 287 -18.38 -10.08 -2.73
N ILE A 288 -19.13 -9.95 -1.64
CA ILE A 288 -20.60 -9.96 -1.67
C ILE A 288 -21.09 -8.56 -2.04
N GLU A 289 -22.07 -8.50 -2.94
CA GLU A 289 -22.70 -7.24 -3.32
C GLU A 289 -23.46 -6.65 -2.12
N LYS A 290 -23.15 -5.39 -1.81
CA LYS A 290 -23.83 -4.62 -0.76
C LYS A 290 -25.07 -3.94 -1.31
N GLN A 291 -24.94 -3.26 -2.44
CA GLN A 291 -26.03 -2.48 -3.04
C GLN A 291 -25.67 -2.08 -4.47
N ARG A 292 -26.68 -1.60 -5.21
CA ARG A 292 -26.50 -1.09 -6.57
C ARG A 292 -27.46 0.06 -6.86
N ILE A 293 -27.08 0.93 -7.79
CA ILE A 293 -27.90 2.05 -8.26
C ILE A 293 -27.72 2.20 -9.77
N ASN A 294 -28.78 2.53 -10.47
CA ASN A 294 -28.73 2.80 -11.91
C ASN A 294 -27.92 4.07 -12.18
N ILE A 295 -27.08 4.04 -13.21
CA ILE A 295 -26.30 5.20 -13.62
C ILE A 295 -26.54 5.49 -15.11
N SER A 296 -26.44 6.78 -15.45
CA SER A 296 -26.50 7.20 -16.85
C SER A 296 -25.08 7.42 -17.38
N GLY A 297 -24.81 6.83 -18.54
CA GLY A 297 -23.54 7.04 -19.23
C GLY A 297 -22.46 6.01 -18.87
N THR A 298 -21.30 6.21 -19.43
CA THR A 298 -20.12 5.38 -19.22
C THR A 298 -19.25 6.05 -18.18
N VAL A 299 -18.92 5.33 -17.12
CA VAL A 299 -18.06 5.83 -16.05
C VAL A 299 -16.61 5.94 -16.60
N LYS A 300 -15.98 7.04 -16.29
CA LYS A 300 -14.58 7.32 -16.65
C LYS A 300 -13.67 7.29 -15.44
N LYS A 301 -14.22 7.62 -14.25
CA LYS A 301 -13.45 7.58 -13.02
C LYS A 301 -14.38 7.56 -11.82
N ILE A 302 -13.98 6.82 -10.80
CA ILE A 302 -14.60 6.84 -9.47
C ILE A 302 -13.52 7.29 -8.49
N LEU A 303 -13.81 8.33 -7.68
CA LEU A 303 -12.85 8.92 -6.76
C LEU A 303 -13.46 9.08 -5.37
N PRO A 304 -12.69 8.90 -4.29
CA PRO A 304 -13.23 9.12 -2.95
C PRO A 304 -13.36 10.62 -2.66
N LYS A 305 -14.51 11.05 -2.16
CA LYS A 305 -14.70 12.40 -1.65
C LYS A 305 -14.57 12.46 -0.12
N GLY A 306 -14.67 11.31 0.54
CA GLY A 306 -14.64 11.17 2.00
C GLY A 306 -16.04 10.99 2.58
N ASN A 307 -16.13 10.50 3.80
CA ASN A 307 -17.40 10.28 4.52
C ASN A 307 -18.39 9.43 3.73
N HIS A 308 -17.93 8.33 3.13
CA HIS A 308 -18.75 7.42 2.31
C HIS A 308 -19.42 8.12 1.13
N GLN A 309 -18.75 9.13 0.58
CA GLN A 309 -19.17 9.82 -0.65
C GLN A 309 -18.13 9.61 -1.73
N TYR A 310 -18.59 9.42 -2.96
CA TYR A 310 -17.71 9.16 -4.10
C TYR A 310 -18.12 10.03 -5.28
N ILE A 311 -17.13 10.58 -5.96
CA ILE A 311 -17.32 11.30 -7.22
C ILE A 311 -17.33 10.27 -8.34
N VAL A 312 -18.38 10.27 -9.16
CA VAL A 312 -18.51 9.40 -10.32
C VAL A 312 -18.52 10.31 -11.57
N ALA A 313 -17.39 10.32 -12.27
CA ALA A 313 -17.25 11.05 -13.52
C ALA A 313 -17.72 10.15 -14.66
N SER A 314 -18.61 10.64 -15.51
CA SER A 314 -19.19 9.83 -16.59
C SER A 314 -19.51 10.66 -17.83
N ASN A 315 -19.68 9.97 -18.98
CA ASN A 315 -20.12 10.57 -20.24
C ASN A 315 -21.44 9.96 -20.67
N PHE A 316 -22.41 10.81 -21.00
CA PHE A 316 -23.74 10.39 -21.41
C PHE A 316 -24.20 11.21 -22.64
N PHE A 317 -24.24 10.57 -23.79
CA PHE A 317 -24.66 11.18 -25.08
C PHE A 317 -24.01 12.55 -25.34
N GLY A 318 -22.67 12.59 -25.25
CA GLY A 318 -21.90 13.80 -25.52
C GLY A 318 -21.98 14.86 -24.43
N THR A 319 -22.44 14.50 -23.24
CA THR A 319 -22.46 15.37 -22.06
C THR A 319 -21.56 14.74 -20.99
N ALA A 320 -20.59 15.49 -20.53
CA ALA A 320 -19.75 15.11 -19.38
C ALA A 320 -20.49 15.41 -18.08
N LYS A 321 -20.44 14.48 -17.13
CA LYS A 321 -21.13 14.60 -15.84
C LYS A 321 -20.21 14.29 -14.68
N LEU A 322 -20.30 15.10 -13.63
CA LEU A 322 -19.75 14.75 -12.31
C LEU A 322 -20.92 14.55 -11.36
N ASN A 323 -21.01 13.37 -10.82
CA ASN A 323 -22.05 13.00 -9.85
C ASN A 323 -21.41 12.72 -8.50
N ILE A 324 -22.12 12.99 -7.41
CA ILE A 324 -21.76 12.51 -6.07
C ILE A 324 -22.68 11.35 -5.71
N TYR A 325 -22.06 10.21 -5.48
CA TYR A 325 -22.74 9.03 -4.97
C TYR A 325 -22.60 9.00 -3.44
N TYR A 326 -23.74 8.89 -2.75
CA TYR A 326 -23.84 8.82 -1.30
C TYR A 326 -24.11 7.35 -0.92
N GLU A 327 -23.07 6.70 -0.44
CA GLU A 327 -23.09 5.25 -0.16
C GLU A 327 -24.14 4.90 0.91
N ASN A 328 -24.21 5.68 1.99
CA ASN A 328 -25.11 5.41 3.11
C ASN A 328 -26.60 5.46 2.74
N SER A 329 -26.97 6.30 1.79
CA SER A 329 -28.37 6.43 1.33
C SER A 329 -28.64 5.76 -0.01
N ASN A 330 -27.61 5.17 -0.61
CA ASN A 330 -27.66 4.58 -1.95
C ASN A 330 -28.30 5.53 -2.97
N SER A 331 -27.84 6.78 -2.98
CA SER A 331 -28.40 7.83 -3.84
C SER A 331 -27.30 8.59 -4.57
N MET A 332 -27.68 9.29 -5.64
CA MET A 332 -26.71 10.03 -6.47
C MET A 332 -27.29 11.39 -6.85
N THR A 333 -26.45 12.43 -6.77
CA THR A 333 -26.77 13.79 -7.25
C THR A 333 -25.79 14.21 -8.32
N THR A 334 -26.25 15.00 -9.29
CA THR A 334 -25.38 15.59 -10.32
C THR A 334 -24.93 16.98 -9.85
N GLU A 335 -23.62 17.17 -9.81
CA GLU A 335 -22.99 18.44 -9.37
C GLU A 335 -22.59 19.29 -10.57
N LEU A 336 -22.22 18.67 -11.70
CA LEU A 336 -21.77 19.39 -12.89
C LEU A 336 -22.19 18.65 -14.14
N GLU A 337 -22.69 19.39 -15.13
CA GLU A 337 -22.91 18.91 -16.50
C GLU A 337 -22.24 19.86 -17.48
N ILE A 338 -21.48 19.30 -18.43
CA ILE A 338 -20.82 20.07 -19.49
C ILE A 338 -21.31 19.51 -20.83
N PRO A 339 -22.25 20.19 -21.49
CA PRO A 339 -22.76 19.74 -22.81
C PRO A 339 -21.66 19.77 -23.87
N ASN A 340 -21.78 18.89 -24.86
CA ASN A 340 -20.84 18.78 -25.99
C ASN A 340 -19.41 18.58 -25.50
N CYS A 341 -19.26 17.77 -24.49
CA CYS A 341 -17.96 17.51 -23.82
C CYS A 341 -17.88 16.05 -23.40
N GLU A 342 -16.70 15.48 -23.48
CA GLU A 342 -16.41 14.14 -22.93
C GLU A 342 -15.24 14.25 -21.97
N ILE A 343 -15.43 13.72 -20.77
CA ILE A 343 -14.35 13.53 -19.79
C ILE A 343 -13.48 12.37 -20.25
N TYR A 344 -12.17 12.57 -20.22
CA TYR A 344 -11.19 11.51 -20.42
C TYR A 344 -10.64 11.00 -19.08
N ASP A 345 -10.31 11.90 -18.15
CA ASP A 345 -9.81 11.53 -16.82
C ASP A 345 -10.07 12.68 -15.84
N VAL A 346 -10.11 12.35 -14.54
CA VAL A 346 -10.27 13.33 -13.46
C VAL A 346 -9.45 12.90 -12.24
N ILE A 347 -8.97 13.89 -11.46
CA ILE A 347 -8.42 13.65 -10.13
C ILE A 347 -8.92 14.71 -9.15
N ILE A 348 -8.86 14.36 -7.85
CA ILE A 348 -9.17 15.30 -6.76
C ILE A 348 -7.86 15.91 -6.25
N LEU A 349 -7.85 17.23 -6.15
CA LEU A 349 -6.76 18.03 -5.58
C LEU A 349 -7.34 18.88 -4.46
N ASN A 350 -7.33 18.35 -3.26
CA ASN A 350 -7.99 18.95 -2.09
C ASN A 350 -9.50 19.13 -2.33
N ASN A 351 -9.99 20.37 -2.45
CA ASN A 351 -11.40 20.67 -2.71
C ASN A 351 -11.70 20.94 -4.18
N ASN A 352 -10.76 20.65 -5.07
CA ASN A 352 -10.91 20.88 -6.50
C ASN A 352 -10.83 19.55 -7.25
N ILE A 353 -11.50 19.49 -8.38
CA ILE A 353 -11.38 18.38 -9.35
C ILE A 353 -10.72 18.94 -10.60
N LEU A 354 -9.57 18.39 -10.95
CA LEU A 354 -8.93 18.64 -12.24
C LEU A 354 -9.57 17.69 -13.25
N ILE A 355 -10.06 18.25 -14.37
CA ILE A 355 -10.80 17.51 -15.39
C ILE A 355 -10.04 17.62 -16.72
N ALA A 356 -9.66 16.49 -17.29
CA ALA A 356 -9.16 16.38 -18.66
C ALA A 356 -10.33 15.95 -19.55
N SER A 357 -10.56 16.72 -20.64
CA SER A 357 -11.74 16.52 -21.46
C SER A 357 -11.48 16.80 -22.94
N SER A 358 -12.49 16.52 -23.78
CA SER A 358 -12.48 16.81 -25.20
C SER A 358 -12.41 18.32 -25.52
N ASN A 359 -12.73 19.17 -24.55
CA ASN A 359 -12.77 20.63 -24.73
C ASN A 359 -11.61 21.33 -24.02
N GLY A 360 -10.67 20.54 -23.43
CA GLY A 360 -9.50 21.07 -22.72
C GLY A 360 -9.46 20.66 -21.26
N LEU A 361 -8.80 21.48 -20.48
CA LEU A 361 -8.56 21.24 -19.03
C LEU A 361 -9.37 22.23 -18.21
N TYR A 362 -10.05 21.71 -17.19
CA TYR A 362 -10.88 22.50 -16.28
C TYR A 362 -10.55 22.20 -14.83
N ASN A 363 -10.81 23.17 -13.99
CA ASN A 363 -10.76 23.04 -12.54
C ASN A 363 -12.19 23.28 -12.00
N PHE A 364 -12.74 22.31 -11.29
CA PHE A 364 -14.07 22.42 -10.67
C PHE A 364 -13.91 22.44 -9.16
N ASN A 365 -14.37 23.53 -8.54
CA ASN A 365 -14.31 23.71 -7.09
C ASN A 365 -15.56 23.09 -6.45
N LEU A 366 -15.35 22.08 -5.62
CA LEU A 366 -16.43 21.32 -4.97
C LEU A 366 -17.19 22.14 -3.90
N LEU A 367 -16.53 23.09 -3.24
CA LEU A 367 -17.17 23.89 -2.19
C LEU A 367 -17.98 25.04 -2.76
N GLY A 368 -17.42 25.69 -3.78
CA GLY A 368 -18.06 26.84 -4.42
C GLY A 368 -18.95 26.48 -5.61
N ASN A 369 -19.00 25.20 -5.97
CA ASN A 369 -19.75 24.70 -7.12
C ASN A 369 -19.49 25.54 -8.38
N SER A 370 -18.19 25.80 -8.66
CA SER A 370 -17.80 26.69 -9.74
C SER A 370 -16.70 26.07 -10.58
N MET A 371 -16.78 26.26 -11.89
CA MET A 371 -15.83 25.72 -12.86
C MET A 371 -15.00 26.87 -13.47
N SER A 372 -13.71 26.65 -13.60
CA SER A 372 -12.79 27.56 -14.30
C SER A 372 -12.01 26.79 -15.36
N THR A 373 -11.68 27.48 -16.44
CA THR A 373 -10.89 26.90 -17.54
C THR A 373 -9.41 27.10 -17.25
N ILE A 374 -8.65 26.00 -17.30
CA ILE A 374 -7.18 26.05 -17.23
C ILE A 374 -6.61 26.24 -18.63
N SER A 375 -7.11 25.47 -19.60
CA SER A 375 -6.61 25.53 -20.98
C SER A 375 -7.65 24.95 -21.93
N THR A 376 -7.80 25.59 -23.09
CA THR A 376 -8.63 25.09 -24.21
C THR A 376 -7.80 24.48 -25.32
N SER A 377 -6.47 24.44 -25.18
CA SER A 377 -5.56 23.92 -26.21
C SER A 377 -4.85 22.62 -25.82
N HIS A 378 -5.00 22.17 -24.56
CA HIS A 378 -4.37 20.95 -24.10
C HIS A 378 -5.43 19.85 -23.99
N PHE A 379 -5.42 18.92 -24.93
CA PHE A 379 -6.37 17.79 -25.00
C PHE A 379 -5.67 16.56 -24.42
N CYS A 380 -5.77 16.43 -23.11
CA CYS A 380 -5.06 15.40 -22.37
C CYS A 380 -6.00 14.22 -22.10
N ASN A 381 -5.50 13.02 -22.33
CA ASN A 381 -6.30 11.79 -22.20
C ASN A 381 -6.09 11.09 -20.85
N LYS A 382 -5.08 11.50 -20.08
CA LYS A 382 -4.79 10.89 -18.77
C LYS A 382 -4.14 11.90 -17.83
N ILE A 383 -4.47 11.77 -16.55
CA ILE A 383 -3.86 12.54 -15.44
C ILE A 383 -3.15 11.56 -14.53
N VAL A 384 -1.87 11.79 -14.26
CA VAL A 384 -1.07 10.94 -13.39
C VAL A 384 -0.65 11.76 -12.17
N LYS A 385 -0.93 11.23 -10.99
CA LYS A 385 -0.49 11.84 -9.73
C LYS A 385 0.79 11.14 -9.26
N GLY A 386 1.83 11.93 -9.03
CA GLY A 386 3.05 11.44 -8.40
C GLY A 386 2.80 11.11 -6.93
N GLU A 387 3.66 10.28 -6.36
CA GLU A 387 3.54 9.88 -4.95
C GLU A 387 4.15 10.92 -3.99
N GLN A 388 4.80 11.95 -4.52
CA GLN A 388 5.50 12.98 -3.76
C GLN A 388 5.07 14.37 -4.20
N ASN A 389 5.00 15.32 -3.27
CA ASN A 389 4.84 16.76 -3.51
C ASN A 389 3.63 17.16 -4.35
N GLN A 390 2.61 16.32 -4.44
CA GLN A 390 1.41 16.57 -5.26
C GLN A 390 1.76 16.85 -6.74
N ASP A 391 2.83 16.25 -7.24
CA ASP A 391 3.19 16.36 -8.65
C ASP A 391 2.07 15.79 -9.51
N ILE A 392 1.60 16.58 -10.44
CA ILE A 392 0.54 16.20 -11.40
C ILE A 392 1.14 16.23 -12.79
N TYR A 393 0.95 15.15 -13.51
CA TYR A 393 1.39 15.03 -14.88
C TYR A 393 0.18 14.79 -15.78
N LEU A 394 0.19 15.39 -16.96
CA LEU A 394 -0.88 15.34 -17.93
C LEU A 394 -0.33 14.75 -19.23
N ILE A 395 -0.95 13.69 -19.70
CA ILE A 395 -0.58 13.05 -20.97
C ILE A 395 -1.49 13.62 -22.06
N CYS A 396 -0.90 14.36 -23.00
CA CYS A 396 -1.61 15.04 -24.09
C CYS A 396 -1.03 14.56 -25.42
N GLY A 397 -1.47 13.38 -25.88
CA GLY A 397 -0.93 12.75 -27.09
C GLY A 397 0.50 12.26 -26.87
N ASN A 398 1.44 12.90 -27.57
CA ASN A 398 2.87 12.58 -27.44
C ASN A 398 3.62 13.54 -26.52
N GLU A 399 2.90 14.40 -25.82
CA GLU A 399 3.49 15.36 -24.88
C GLU A 399 3.14 15.01 -23.44
N LEU A 400 4.10 15.18 -22.56
CA LEU A 400 3.92 15.10 -21.11
C LEU A 400 4.05 16.51 -20.53
N TRP A 401 3.05 16.95 -19.81
CA TRP A 401 3.00 18.25 -19.14
C TRP A 401 2.95 18.07 -17.64
N SER A 402 3.54 18.98 -16.88
CA SER A 402 3.35 19.06 -15.42
C SER A 402 2.38 20.20 -15.10
N TYR A 403 1.55 19.96 -14.10
CA TYR A 403 0.60 20.94 -13.57
C TYR A 403 0.92 21.16 -12.09
N ASN A 404 1.17 22.39 -11.72
CA ASN A 404 1.60 22.72 -10.37
C ASN A 404 0.49 23.38 -9.55
N SER A 405 0.73 23.58 -8.27
CA SER A 405 -0.23 24.17 -7.34
C SER A 405 -0.59 25.64 -7.66
N SER A 406 0.24 26.33 -8.44
CA SER A 406 -0.06 27.71 -8.89
C SER A 406 -1.01 27.74 -10.10
N GLY A 407 -1.34 26.56 -10.65
CA GLY A 407 -2.20 26.45 -11.83
C GLY A 407 -1.45 26.53 -13.16
N SER A 408 -0.12 26.49 -13.12
CA SER A 408 0.71 26.61 -14.34
C SER A 408 0.94 25.25 -14.99
N LEU A 409 0.96 25.27 -16.34
CA LEU A 409 1.29 24.12 -17.17
C LEU A 409 2.71 24.30 -17.74
N ASN A 410 3.56 23.29 -17.55
CA ASN A 410 4.92 23.31 -18.09
C ASN A 410 5.15 22.02 -18.88
N LEU A 411 5.68 22.15 -20.09
CA LEU A 411 6.04 21.00 -20.91
C LEU A 411 7.22 20.29 -20.25
N VAL A 412 7.05 19.01 -19.94
CA VAL A 412 8.11 18.15 -19.36
C VAL A 412 8.91 17.51 -20.49
N ASN A 413 8.20 16.90 -21.45
CA ASN A 413 8.87 16.21 -22.55
C ASN A 413 7.92 16.04 -23.73
N THR A 414 8.49 15.87 -24.94
CA THR A 414 7.78 15.47 -26.15
C THR A 414 8.47 14.22 -26.69
N VAL A 415 7.71 13.18 -26.92
CA VAL A 415 8.25 11.90 -27.39
C VAL A 415 7.81 11.63 -28.85
N PHE A 416 8.38 10.60 -29.46
CA PHE A 416 8.18 10.31 -30.88
C PHE A 416 6.81 9.67 -31.21
N ASP A 417 6.08 9.17 -30.18
CA ASP A 417 4.80 8.47 -30.37
C ASP A 417 3.83 8.84 -29.23
N SER A 418 2.57 8.47 -29.36
CA SER A 418 1.55 8.71 -28.35
C SER A 418 1.88 7.98 -27.03
N ILE A 419 1.96 8.75 -25.96
CA ILE A 419 2.15 8.22 -24.61
C ILE A 419 0.83 7.56 -24.16
N ARG A 420 0.90 6.31 -23.75
CA ARG A 420 -0.25 5.56 -23.20
C ARG A 420 -0.32 5.69 -21.69
N ASP A 421 0.85 5.70 -21.05
CA ASP A 421 0.96 5.91 -19.62
C ASP A 421 2.31 6.51 -19.24
N TYR A 422 2.36 7.06 -18.04
CA TYR A 422 3.55 7.63 -17.44
C TYR A 422 3.62 7.16 -15.98
N LEU A 423 4.73 6.53 -15.61
CA LEU A 423 4.90 5.93 -14.29
C LEU A 423 6.10 6.56 -13.59
N PRO A 424 5.89 7.56 -12.72
CA PRO A 424 6.98 8.00 -11.83
C PRO A 424 7.23 6.92 -10.79
N PHE A 425 8.48 6.56 -10.62
CA PHE A 425 8.88 5.40 -9.82
C PHE A 425 9.89 5.84 -8.75
N TYR A 426 9.61 5.48 -7.50
CA TYR A 426 10.35 5.96 -6.34
C TYR A 426 11.14 4.82 -5.69
N ASN A 427 12.07 5.18 -4.79
CA ASN A 427 12.89 4.23 -4.06
C ASN A 427 12.10 3.42 -3.01
N LYS A 428 10.88 3.85 -2.68
CA LYS A 428 9.99 3.12 -1.75
C LYS A 428 8.53 3.54 -1.95
#